data_f4173dccee6da00e8ae40515d9a67b70
#
_entry.id   f4173dccee6da00e8ae40515d9a67b70
#
_cell.length_a   1.000
_cell.length_b   1.000
_cell.length_c   1.000
_cell.angle_alpha   90.00
_cell.angle_beta   90.00
_cell.angle_gamma   90.00
#
_symmetry.space_group_name_H-M   'P 1'
#
loop_
_entity.id
_entity.type
_entity.pdbx_description
1 polymer ?
#
loop_
_entity_poly.entity_id
_entity_poly.type
_entity_poly.pdbx_seq_one_letter_code
_entity_poly.pdbx_strand_id
1 'polypeptide(L)'
;MNTTTYLASKPRYEILDGLRGVAAMIVVAYHLFETYSADPVHQILNHGYLAVDFFFVLSGFVIGYAYDDRWDRMSIKDFFKRRLVRLHPMVIMGTLIGAVFFYLGDCSAFPLIMETPWWKVLLMVLLGCLMIPTPVSWDIRGWWEVNSLNGPTWSLMWEYIANILYALFIRHFSKIALGIFVALAALLTIDIAFNIDTFGLLATREAAAYTFIG
;
A
#
# COMPACT_ATOMS: atom_id res chain seq x y z
N MET A 1 -5.11 -36.95 -7.59
CA MET A 1 -4.02 -36.25 -8.30
C MET A 1 -4.53 -34.84 -8.64
N ASN A 2 -4.13 -33.83 -7.87
CA ASN A 2 -4.46 -32.44 -8.20
C ASN A 2 -3.52 -31.98 -9.31
N THR A 3 -3.96 -32.09 -10.56
CA THR A 3 -3.29 -31.43 -11.67
C THR A 3 -3.44 -29.93 -11.48
N THR A 4 -2.38 -29.27 -11.01
CA THR A 4 -2.28 -27.81 -11.05
C THR A 4 -2.44 -27.38 -12.51
N THR A 5 -3.63 -26.93 -12.86
CA THR A 5 -3.91 -26.43 -14.22
C THR A 5 -3.00 -25.22 -14.45
N TYR A 6 -1.98 -25.39 -15.28
CA TYR A 6 -1.06 -24.32 -15.65
C TYR A 6 -1.83 -23.31 -16.51
N LEU A 7 -2.07 -22.14 -15.95
CA LEU A 7 -2.68 -21.05 -16.70
C LEU A 7 -1.61 -20.40 -17.59
N ALA A 8 -1.79 -20.45 -18.90
CA ALA A 8 -0.89 -19.80 -19.85
C ALA A 8 -0.70 -18.30 -19.50
N SER A 9 0.52 -17.81 -19.64
CA SER A 9 0.79 -16.39 -19.43
C SER A 9 0.12 -15.55 -20.52
N LYS A 10 -0.49 -14.43 -20.13
CA LYS A 10 -1.00 -13.44 -21.10
C LYS A 10 0.15 -12.58 -21.65
N PRO A 11 0.00 -11.99 -22.84
CA PRO A 11 0.94 -11.00 -23.35
C PRO A 11 1.22 -9.90 -22.32
N ARG A 12 2.46 -9.46 -22.24
CA ARG A 12 2.88 -8.37 -21.37
C ARG A 12 2.69 -7.02 -22.07
N TYR A 13 2.35 -6.03 -21.32
CA TYR A 13 2.35 -4.63 -21.76
C TYR A 13 3.67 -3.98 -21.33
N GLU A 14 4.69 -4.05 -22.17
CA GLU A 14 6.04 -3.56 -21.88
C GLU A 14 6.04 -2.07 -21.49
N ILE A 15 5.19 -1.27 -22.12
CA ILE A 15 5.03 0.15 -21.80
C ILE A 15 4.56 0.37 -20.36
N LEU A 16 3.68 -0.49 -19.85
CA LEU A 16 3.21 -0.40 -18.46
C LEU A 16 4.30 -0.81 -17.48
N ASP A 17 5.14 -1.77 -17.85
CA ASP A 17 6.31 -2.14 -17.04
C ASP A 17 7.35 -0.99 -17.02
N GLY A 18 7.55 -0.30 -18.14
CA GLY A 18 8.38 0.90 -18.20
C GLY A 18 7.84 2.05 -17.33
N LEU A 19 6.53 2.32 -17.43
CA LEU A 19 5.88 3.35 -16.59
C LEU A 19 5.95 3.02 -15.08
N ARG A 20 5.87 1.74 -14.70
CA ARG A 20 6.12 1.31 -13.33
C ARG A 20 7.52 1.67 -12.85
N GLY A 21 8.53 1.45 -13.69
CA GLY A 21 9.90 1.80 -13.38
C GLY A 21 10.05 3.29 -13.12
N VAL A 22 9.47 4.13 -13.99
CA VAL A 22 9.47 5.59 -13.82
C VAL A 22 8.75 6.00 -12.55
N ALA A 23 7.55 5.48 -12.29
CA ALA A 23 6.79 5.77 -11.08
C ALA A 23 7.54 5.35 -9.81
N ALA A 24 8.20 4.19 -9.82
CA ALA A 24 9.02 3.74 -8.69
C ALA A 24 10.18 4.72 -8.41
N MET A 25 10.86 5.21 -9.45
CA MET A 25 11.93 6.21 -9.28
C MET A 25 11.39 7.53 -8.73
N ILE A 26 10.18 7.94 -9.14
CA ILE A 26 9.51 9.14 -8.59
C ILE A 26 9.24 8.97 -7.10
N VAL A 27 8.72 7.81 -6.65
CA VAL A 27 8.48 7.53 -5.22
C VAL A 27 9.77 7.58 -4.42
N VAL A 28 10.84 6.94 -4.92
CA VAL A 28 12.15 6.96 -4.26
C VAL A 28 12.67 8.40 -4.13
N ALA A 29 12.62 9.17 -5.22
CA ALA A 29 13.07 10.55 -5.22
C ALA A 29 12.20 11.43 -4.30
N TYR A 30 10.87 11.22 -4.28
CA TYR A 30 9.96 11.91 -3.38
C TYR A 30 10.38 11.74 -1.91
N HIS A 31 10.58 10.51 -1.45
CA HIS A 31 11.00 10.25 -0.07
C HIS A 31 12.42 10.73 0.27
N LEU A 32 13.32 10.73 -0.71
CA LEU A 32 14.65 11.33 -0.53
C LEU A 32 14.58 12.84 -0.32
N PHE A 33 13.77 13.54 -1.11
CA PHE A 33 13.61 14.99 -0.95
C PHE A 33 12.80 15.37 0.27
N GLU A 34 11.80 14.56 0.64
CA GLU A 34 11.01 14.75 1.86
C GLU A 34 11.89 14.82 3.12
N THR A 35 12.92 13.98 3.19
CA THR A 35 13.85 13.94 4.33
C THR A 35 14.62 15.25 4.53
N TYR A 36 14.87 15.99 3.45
CA TYR A 36 15.62 17.26 3.48
C TYR A 36 14.73 18.51 3.40
N SER A 37 13.43 18.35 3.33
CA SER A 37 12.48 19.46 3.25
C SER A 37 11.90 19.78 4.62
N ALA A 38 11.74 21.08 4.89
CA ALA A 38 11.04 21.53 6.10
C ALA A 38 9.53 21.25 6.06
N ASP A 39 8.98 21.07 4.85
CA ASP A 39 7.54 20.87 4.61
C ASP A 39 7.36 20.05 3.32
N PRO A 40 6.53 18.98 3.34
CA PRO A 40 6.23 18.16 2.15
C PRO A 40 5.69 18.96 0.96
N VAL A 41 5.01 20.09 1.20
CA VAL A 41 4.43 20.94 0.14
C VAL A 41 5.50 21.73 -0.61
N HIS A 42 6.60 22.06 0.04
CA HIS A 42 7.68 22.90 -0.53
C HIS A 42 8.88 22.09 -1.05
N GLN A 43 8.80 20.76 -1.02
CA GLN A 43 9.87 19.93 -1.59
C GLN A 43 9.87 19.97 -3.14
N ILE A 44 11.01 19.60 -3.72
CA ILE A 44 11.23 19.66 -5.18
C ILE A 44 10.22 18.79 -5.95
N LEU A 45 9.87 17.61 -5.39
CA LEU A 45 8.89 16.67 -5.95
C LEU A 45 7.62 16.62 -5.11
N ASN A 46 7.01 17.77 -4.81
CA ASN A 46 5.85 17.88 -3.93
C ASN A 46 4.63 17.03 -4.34
N HIS A 47 4.51 16.64 -5.60
CA HIS A 47 3.44 15.76 -6.10
C HIS A 47 3.89 14.32 -6.38
N GLY A 48 5.06 13.91 -5.90
CA GLY A 48 5.57 12.54 -6.10
C GLY A 48 4.67 11.43 -5.53
N TYR A 49 3.82 11.76 -4.55
CA TYR A 49 2.81 10.86 -4.00
C TYR A 49 1.79 10.36 -5.06
N LEU A 50 1.53 11.13 -6.13
CA LEU A 50 0.65 10.70 -7.23
C LEU A 50 1.16 9.45 -7.95
N ALA A 51 2.44 9.13 -7.83
CA ALA A 51 2.97 7.87 -8.34
C ALA A 51 2.37 6.65 -7.61
N VAL A 52 1.98 6.79 -6.35
CA VAL A 52 1.28 5.73 -5.60
C VAL A 52 -0.14 5.53 -6.14
N ASP A 53 -0.85 6.61 -6.45
CA ASP A 53 -2.18 6.55 -7.08
C ASP A 53 -2.11 5.87 -8.45
N PHE A 54 -1.07 6.18 -9.24
CA PHE A 54 -0.80 5.48 -10.48
C PHE A 54 -0.61 3.96 -10.26
N PHE A 55 0.12 3.55 -9.22
CA PHE A 55 0.27 2.13 -8.90
C PHE A 55 -1.06 1.46 -8.54
N PHE A 56 -1.95 2.13 -7.81
CA PHE A 56 -3.26 1.58 -7.49
C PHE A 56 -4.11 1.38 -8.75
N VAL A 57 -4.17 2.37 -9.63
CA VAL A 57 -4.90 2.27 -10.91
C VAL A 57 -4.33 1.14 -11.76
N LEU A 58 -3.01 1.09 -11.88
CA LEU A 58 -2.34 0.06 -12.66
C LEU A 58 -2.53 -1.35 -12.07
N SER A 59 -2.50 -1.48 -10.73
CA SER A 59 -2.76 -2.75 -10.05
C SER A 59 -4.17 -3.25 -10.36
N GLY A 60 -5.18 -2.38 -10.30
CA GLY A 60 -6.56 -2.71 -10.67
C GLY A 60 -6.67 -3.21 -12.12
N PHE A 61 -6.06 -2.50 -13.07
CA PHE A 61 -6.01 -2.92 -14.47
C PHE A 61 -5.34 -4.29 -14.65
N VAL A 62 -4.17 -4.50 -14.03
CA VAL A 62 -3.42 -5.74 -14.16
C VAL A 62 -4.17 -6.92 -13.54
N ILE A 63 -4.88 -6.70 -12.44
CA ILE A 63 -5.69 -7.75 -11.79
C ILE A 63 -6.85 -8.15 -12.71
N GLY A 64 -7.65 -7.20 -13.18
CA GLY A 64 -8.73 -7.47 -14.13
C GLY A 64 -8.20 -8.18 -15.38
N TYR A 65 -7.17 -7.63 -16.02
CA TYR A 65 -6.55 -8.24 -17.18
C TYR A 65 -6.05 -9.67 -16.92
N ALA A 66 -5.43 -9.92 -15.78
CA ALA A 66 -4.83 -11.23 -15.48
C ALA A 66 -5.85 -12.30 -15.09
N TYR A 67 -6.99 -11.92 -14.50
CA TYR A 67 -7.85 -12.88 -13.80
C TYR A 67 -9.31 -12.92 -14.22
N ASP A 68 -9.90 -11.88 -14.85
CA ASP A 68 -11.34 -11.82 -15.14
C ASP A 68 -11.86 -13.02 -15.95
N ASP A 69 -11.08 -13.52 -16.90
CA ASP A 69 -11.42 -14.66 -17.77
C ASP A 69 -10.95 -16.02 -17.24
N ARG A 70 -10.49 -16.10 -16.00
CA ARG A 70 -9.85 -17.32 -15.46
C ARG A 70 -10.56 -17.90 -14.25
N TRP A 71 -11.61 -17.26 -13.77
CA TRP A 71 -12.33 -17.69 -12.58
C TRP A 71 -13.00 -19.07 -12.71
N ASP A 72 -13.32 -19.50 -13.90
CA ASP A 72 -13.84 -20.87 -14.17
C ASP A 72 -12.79 -21.96 -13.94
N ARG A 73 -11.51 -21.60 -13.92
CA ARG A 73 -10.36 -22.52 -13.82
C ARG A 73 -9.47 -22.24 -12.62
N MET A 74 -9.86 -21.31 -11.78
CA MET A 74 -9.05 -20.85 -10.65
C MET A 74 -9.94 -20.65 -9.41
N SER A 75 -9.54 -21.25 -8.29
CA SER A 75 -10.21 -21.03 -7.02
C SER A 75 -9.78 -19.69 -6.39
N ILE A 76 -10.61 -19.17 -5.46
CA ILE A 76 -10.25 -18.01 -4.64
C ILE A 76 -8.94 -18.25 -3.88
N LYS A 77 -8.74 -19.47 -3.38
CA LYS A 77 -7.49 -19.86 -2.69
C LYS A 77 -6.27 -19.76 -3.60
N ASP A 78 -6.39 -20.20 -4.86
CA ASP A 78 -5.30 -20.11 -5.84
C ASP A 78 -4.99 -18.65 -6.20
N PHE A 79 -6.01 -17.81 -6.31
CA PHE A 79 -5.84 -16.38 -6.52
C PHE A 79 -5.03 -15.76 -5.38
N PHE A 80 -5.46 -15.94 -4.11
CA PHE A 80 -4.74 -15.38 -2.97
C PHE A 80 -3.33 -15.94 -2.82
N LYS A 81 -3.11 -17.23 -3.06
CA LYS A 81 -1.78 -17.82 -3.06
C LYS A 81 -0.84 -17.12 -4.06
N ARG A 82 -1.33 -16.85 -5.28
CA ARG A 82 -0.55 -16.16 -6.32
C ARG A 82 -0.24 -14.71 -5.93
N ARG A 83 -1.21 -14.01 -5.34
CA ARG A 83 -1.00 -12.64 -4.86
C ARG A 83 -0.03 -12.60 -3.68
N LEU A 84 -0.18 -13.51 -2.73
CA LEU A 84 0.72 -13.63 -1.58
C LEU A 84 2.17 -13.88 -2.01
N VAL A 85 2.40 -14.87 -2.87
CA VAL A 85 3.75 -15.19 -3.37
C VAL A 85 4.36 -14.01 -4.15
N ARG A 86 3.54 -13.18 -4.78
CA ARG A 86 4.01 -12.02 -5.55
C ARG A 86 4.36 -10.81 -4.68
N LEU A 87 3.55 -10.50 -3.67
CA LEU A 87 3.64 -9.25 -2.91
C LEU A 87 4.38 -9.42 -1.58
N HIS A 88 4.10 -10.49 -0.87
CA HIS A 88 4.55 -10.66 0.50
C HIS A 88 6.06 -10.79 0.72
N PRO A 89 6.85 -11.42 -0.18
CA PRO A 89 8.29 -11.46 -0.04
C PRO A 89 8.94 -10.08 0.05
N MET A 90 8.40 -9.09 -0.69
CA MET A 90 8.90 -7.71 -0.64
C MET A 90 8.59 -7.04 0.70
N VAL A 91 7.42 -7.32 1.29
CA VAL A 91 7.05 -6.82 2.63
C VAL A 91 8.01 -7.34 3.68
N ILE A 92 8.24 -8.67 3.69
CA ILE A 92 9.15 -9.31 4.65
C ILE A 92 10.57 -8.74 4.48
N MET A 93 11.08 -8.70 3.25
CA MET A 93 12.42 -8.19 2.96
C MET A 93 12.57 -6.72 3.38
N GLY A 94 11.61 -5.86 3.02
CA GLY A 94 11.63 -4.45 3.39
C GLY A 94 11.57 -4.25 4.91
N THR A 95 10.73 -5.01 5.61
CA THR A 95 10.65 -4.95 7.08
C THR A 95 11.94 -5.41 7.76
N LEU A 96 12.57 -6.50 7.28
CA LEU A 96 13.85 -6.98 7.83
C LEU A 96 14.98 -6.00 7.56
N ILE A 97 15.06 -5.42 6.35
CA ILE A 97 16.02 -4.37 6.03
C ILE A 97 15.79 -3.15 6.93
N GLY A 98 14.54 -2.71 7.10
CA GLY A 98 14.18 -1.63 7.99
C GLY A 98 14.58 -1.88 9.44
N ALA A 99 14.43 -3.13 9.93
CA ALA A 99 14.86 -3.51 11.26
C ALA A 99 16.40 -3.45 11.44
N VAL A 100 17.16 -3.86 10.41
CA VAL A 100 18.63 -3.72 10.42
C VAL A 100 19.03 -2.25 10.45
N PHE A 101 18.42 -1.43 9.59
CA PHE A 101 18.74 0.00 9.54
C PHE A 101 18.16 0.80 10.71
N PHE A 102 17.22 0.25 11.47
CA PHE A 102 16.66 0.91 12.64
C PHE A 102 17.77 1.34 13.63
N TYR A 103 18.62 0.41 14.04
CA TYR A 103 19.70 0.73 14.95
C TYR A 103 20.85 1.54 14.32
N LEU A 104 21.01 1.48 13.00
CA LEU A 104 22.00 2.30 12.28
C LEU A 104 21.53 3.75 12.07
N GLY A 105 20.21 4.00 12.23
CA GLY A 105 19.62 5.33 12.09
C GLY A 105 19.64 6.16 13.37
N ASP A 106 20.30 5.69 14.44
CA ASP A 106 20.41 6.44 15.69
C ASP A 106 21.10 7.79 15.47
N CYS A 107 20.34 8.84 15.72
CA CYS A 107 20.84 10.21 15.66
C CYS A 107 19.91 11.15 16.43
N SER A 108 20.30 12.42 16.58
CA SER A 108 19.51 13.42 17.29
C SER A 108 18.10 13.65 16.71
N ALA A 109 17.89 13.33 15.42
CA ALA A 109 16.57 13.43 14.78
C ALA A 109 15.65 12.25 15.16
N PHE A 110 16.19 11.14 15.68
CA PHE A 110 15.46 9.93 16.04
C PHE A 110 15.77 9.44 17.46
N PRO A 111 15.54 10.24 18.48
CA PRO A 111 15.98 9.92 19.86
C PRO A 111 15.30 8.65 20.41
N LEU A 112 14.11 8.28 19.92
CA LEU A 112 13.40 7.08 20.37
C LEU A 112 14.10 5.77 20.03
N ILE A 113 15.04 5.76 19.08
CA ILE A 113 15.74 4.54 18.68
C ILE A 113 16.50 3.93 19.87
N MET A 114 17.27 4.74 20.60
CA MET A 114 18.04 4.29 21.78
C MET A 114 17.16 3.89 22.96
N GLU A 115 15.99 4.50 23.08
CA GLU A 115 15.03 4.22 24.16
C GLU A 115 14.18 2.99 23.88
N THR A 116 14.16 2.50 22.63
CA THR A 116 13.31 1.36 22.22
C THR A 116 13.91 0.03 22.63
N PRO A 117 13.26 -0.74 23.52
CA PRO A 117 13.76 -2.05 23.93
C PRO A 117 13.68 -3.05 22.75
N TRP A 118 14.66 -3.96 22.69
CA TRP A 118 14.79 -4.94 21.61
C TRP A 118 13.54 -5.78 21.35
N TRP A 119 12.78 -6.13 22.40
CA TRP A 119 11.55 -6.91 22.27
C TRP A 119 10.45 -6.14 21.52
N LYS A 120 10.42 -4.81 21.69
CA LYS A 120 9.46 -3.95 20.96
C LYS A 120 9.82 -3.92 19.47
N VAL A 121 11.10 -3.85 19.12
CA VAL A 121 11.56 -3.94 17.73
C VAL A 121 11.20 -5.30 17.13
N LEU A 122 11.41 -6.39 17.87
CA LEU A 122 11.01 -7.73 17.44
C LEU A 122 9.49 -7.82 17.18
N LEU A 123 8.69 -7.23 18.07
CA LEU A 123 7.24 -7.15 17.89
C LEU A 123 6.88 -6.38 16.60
N MET A 124 7.54 -5.22 16.35
CA MET A 124 7.34 -4.44 15.12
C MET A 124 7.76 -5.24 13.88
N VAL A 125 8.82 -6.04 13.94
CA VAL A 125 9.21 -6.96 12.85
C VAL A 125 8.11 -7.98 12.57
N LEU A 126 7.59 -8.63 13.60
CA LEU A 126 6.53 -9.64 13.45
C LEU A 126 5.26 -9.04 12.86
N LEU A 127 4.80 -7.91 13.40
CA LEU A 127 3.60 -7.22 12.92
C LEU A 127 3.81 -6.67 11.51
N GLY A 128 4.97 -6.07 11.23
CA GLY A 128 5.33 -5.58 9.91
C GLY A 128 5.41 -6.68 8.86
N CYS A 129 6.00 -7.83 9.19
CA CYS A 129 6.02 -9.00 8.31
C CYS A 129 4.61 -9.56 8.04
N LEU A 130 3.67 -9.40 8.95
CA LEU A 130 2.28 -9.79 8.78
C LEU A 130 1.41 -8.68 8.18
N MET A 131 1.98 -7.50 7.92
CA MET A 131 1.27 -6.29 7.47
C MET A 131 0.14 -5.88 8.43
N ILE A 132 0.32 -6.10 9.72
CA ILE A 132 -0.61 -5.65 10.75
C ILE A 132 -0.21 -4.24 11.17
N PRO A 133 -1.03 -3.22 10.90
CA PRO A 133 -0.74 -1.84 11.29
C PRO A 133 -0.77 -1.74 12.82
N THR A 134 0.17 -0.98 13.36
CA THR A 134 0.24 -0.70 14.80
C THR A 134 -0.39 0.65 15.11
N PRO A 135 -0.93 0.85 16.32
CA PRO A 135 -1.33 2.19 16.76
C PRO A 135 -0.15 3.16 16.66
N VAL A 136 -0.40 4.38 16.23
CA VAL A 136 0.63 5.43 16.10
C VAL A 136 1.39 5.66 17.42
N SER A 137 0.71 5.49 18.57
CA SER A 137 1.34 5.57 19.90
C SER A 137 2.41 4.50 20.15
N TRP A 138 2.48 3.46 19.31
CA TRP A 138 3.49 2.40 19.37
C TRP A 138 4.66 2.65 18.44
N ASP A 139 4.59 3.71 17.64
CA ASP A 139 5.69 4.04 16.72
C ASP A 139 7.00 4.17 17.49
N ILE A 140 8.04 3.54 16.94
CA ILE A 140 9.38 3.45 17.52
C ILE A 140 10.35 4.47 16.90
N ARG A 141 9.92 5.18 15.85
CA ARG A 141 10.73 6.21 15.18
C ARG A 141 10.28 7.62 15.52
N GLY A 142 9.05 7.81 15.99
CA GLY A 142 8.49 9.12 16.30
C GLY A 142 7.98 9.89 15.05
N TRP A 143 7.69 9.17 13.96
CA TRP A 143 7.20 9.76 12.72
C TRP A 143 5.71 9.51 12.48
N TRP A 144 5.00 9.07 13.51
CA TRP A 144 3.57 8.80 13.45
C TRP A 144 3.18 7.72 12.45
N GLU A 145 4.09 6.76 12.23
CA GLU A 145 3.92 5.68 11.27
C GLU A 145 3.23 4.47 11.90
N VAL A 146 2.29 3.88 11.16
CA VAL A 146 1.62 2.61 11.52
C VAL A 146 2.48 1.38 11.19
N ASN A 147 3.55 1.55 10.40
CA ASN A 147 4.52 0.52 10.02
C ASN A 147 5.94 1.07 10.18
N SER A 148 6.37 1.28 11.42
CA SER A 148 7.60 1.99 11.78
C SER A 148 8.89 1.47 11.14
N LEU A 149 8.97 0.20 10.73
CA LEU A 149 10.15 -0.39 10.08
C LEU A 149 10.08 -0.36 8.54
N ASN A 150 8.89 -0.14 7.98
CA ASN A 150 8.68 -0.13 6.53
C ASN A 150 7.46 0.73 6.20
N GLY A 151 7.61 2.05 6.29
CA GLY A 151 6.55 3.01 6.05
C GLY A 151 5.72 2.72 4.80
N PRO A 152 6.34 2.52 3.60
CA PRO A 152 5.60 2.23 2.36
C PRO A 152 4.66 1.01 2.39
N THR A 153 4.73 0.14 3.39
CA THR A 153 3.88 -1.05 3.52
C THR A 153 2.38 -0.70 3.64
N TRP A 154 2.03 0.51 4.09
CA TRP A 154 0.64 0.94 4.16
C TRP A 154 -0.06 0.87 2.79
N SER A 155 0.61 1.24 1.72
CA SER A 155 0.03 1.17 0.37
C SER A 155 -0.18 -0.28 -0.09
N LEU A 156 0.73 -1.19 0.24
CA LEU A 156 0.58 -2.62 -0.04
C LEU A 156 -0.57 -3.25 0.77
N MET A 157 -0.82 -2.80 1.98
CA MET A 157 -1.97 -3.24 2.77
C MET A 157 -3.28 -2.90 2.04
N TRP A 158 -3.42 -1.69 1.51
CA TRP A 158 -4.58 -1.30 0.71
C TRP A 158 -4.68 -2.10 -0.60
N GLU A 159 -3.55 -2.46 -1.21
CA GLU A 159 -3.55 -3.36 -2.36
C GLU A 159 -4.10 -4.75 -2.00
N TYR A 160 -3.77 -5.30 -0.81
CA TYR A 160 -4.36 -6.56 -0.35
C TYR A 160 -5.86 -6.43 -0.11
N ILE A 161 -6.33 -5.34 0.51
CA ILE A 161 -7.75 -5.07 0.70
C ILE A 161 -8.46 -4.99 -0.66
N ALA A 162 -7.92 -4.27 -1.63
CA ALA A 162 -8.46 -4.20 -2.98
C ALA A 162 -8.52 -5.57 -3.67
N ASN A 163 -7.50 -6.42 -3.47
CA ASN A 163 -7.51 -7.80 -3.99
C ASN A 163 -8.63 -8.65 -3.35
N ILE A 164 -8.86 -8.49 -2.04
CA ILE A 164 -9.95 -9.17 -1.33
C ILE A 164 -11.31 -8.71 -1.89
N LEU A 165 -11.51 -7.40 -1.98
CA LEU A 165 -12.74 -6.83 -2.53
C LEU A 165 -12.99 -7.27 -3.98
N TYR A 166 -11.94 -7.27 -4.82
CA TYR A 166 -12.03 -7.78 -6.17
C TYR A 166 -12.45 -9.25 -6.21
N ALA A 167 -11.76 -10.12 -5.47
CA ALA A 167 -11.99 -11.56 -5.52
C ALA A 167 -13.37 -11.96 -4.96
N LEU A 168 -13.90 -11.23 -3.97
CA LEU A 168 -15.17 -11.57 -3.33
C LEU A 168 -16.37 -10.89 -3.99
N PHE A 169 -16.22 -9.64 -4.45
CA PHE A 169 -17.35 -8.80 -4.88
C PHE A 169 -17.20 -8.29 -6.31
N ILE A 170 -16.14 -7.51 -6.61
CA ILE A 170 -16.05 -6.71 -7.83
C ILE A 170 -16.06 -7.58 -9.09
N ARG A 171 -15.43 -8.75 -9.06
CA ARG A 171 -15.44 -9.70 -10.19
C ARG A 171 -16.83 -10.14 -10.65
N HIS A 172 -17.84 -9.98 -9.81
CA HIS A 172 -19.23 -10.32 -10.13
C HIS A 172 -20.03 -9.14 -10.67
N PHE A 173 -19.44 -7.94 -10.69
CA PHE A 173 -20.13 -6.77 -11.17
C PHE A 173 -20.31 -6.80 -12.68
N SER A 174 -21.51 -6.42 -13.14
CA SER A 174 -21.70 -6.09 -14.54
C SER A 174 -20.91 -4.82 -14.90
N LYS A 175 -20.67 -4.58 -16.18
CA LYS A 175 -19.99 -3.36 -16.65
C LYS A 175 -20.69 -2.09 -16.17
N ILE A 176 -22.03 -2.12 -16.09
CA ILE A 176 -22.84 -0.99 -15.60
C ILE A 176 -22.62 -0.82 -14.10
N ALA A 177 -22.71 -1.89 -13.31
CA ALA A 177 -22.48 -1.83 -11.86
C ALA A 177 -21.05 -1.35 -11.53
N LEU A 178 -20.05 -1.81 -12.28
CA LEU A 178 -18.68 -1.34 -12.15
C LEU A 178 -18.57 0.15 -12.49
N GLY A 179 -19.20 0.61 -13.56
CA GLY A 179 -19.24 2.03 -13.95
C GLY A 179 -19.88 2.91 -12.86
N ILE A 180 -21.00 2.47 -12.29
CA ILE A 180 -21.66 3.16 -11.17
C ILE A 180 -20.73 3.20 -9.94
N PHE A 181 -20.10 2.07 -9.59
CA PHE A 181 -19.17 1.99 -8.46
C PHE A 181 -17.98 2.96 -8.62
N VAL A 182 -17.38 3.01 -9.81
CA VAL A 182 -16.28 3.93 -10.11
C VAL A 182 -16.75 5.39 -10.05
N ALA A 183 -17.94 5.71 -10.59
CA ALA A 183 -18.49 7.06 -10.53
C ALA A 183 -18.75 7.51 -9.09
N LEU A 184 -19.33 6.64 -8.26
CA LEU A 184 -19.57 6.94 -6.84
C LEU A 184 -18.26 7.11 -6.08
N ALA A 185 -17.26 6.27 -6.33
CA ALA A 185 -15.94 6.40 -5.72
C ALA A 185 -15.26 7.71 -6.13
N ALA A 186 -15.35 8.10 -7.40
CA ALA A 186 -14.81 9.36 -7.89
C ALA A 186 -15.52 10.57 -7.25
N LEU A 187 -16.85 10.55 -7.14
CA LEU A 187 -17.60 11.61 -6.47
C LEU A 187 -17.22 11.73 -4.99
N LEU A 188 -17.07 10.61 -4.29
CA LEU A 188 -16.62 10.60 -2.89
C LEU A 188 -15.19 11.16 -2.75
N THR A 189 -14.29 10.78 -3.66
CA THR A 189 -12.92 11.31 -3.67
C THR A 189 -12.91 12.83 -3.89
N ILE A 190 -13.75 13.33 -4.81
CA ILE A 190 -13.91 14.76 -5.06
C ILE A 190 -14.44 15.47 -3.82
N ASP A 191 -15.49 14.91 -3.19
CA ASP A 191 -16.12 15.45 -1.99
C ASP A 191 -15.09 15.66 -0.87
N ILE A 192 -14.26 14.64 -0.62
CA ILE A 192 -13.18 14.70 0.38
C ILE A 192 -12.05 15.66 -0.05
N ALA A 193 -11.63 15.61 -1.31
CA ALA A 193 -10.51 16.41 -1.82
C ALA A 193 -10.80 17.92 -1.77
N PHE A 194 -12.05 18.32 -1.98
CA PHE A 194 -12.47 19.72 -1.91
C PHE A 194 -12.99 20.13 -0.52
N ASN A 195 -12.82 19.28 0.51
CA ASN A 195 -13.30 19.53 1.88
C ASN A 195 -14.80 19.85 1.96
N ILE A 196 -15.62 19.29 1.09
CA ILE A 196 -17.08 19.44 1.12
C ILE A 196 -17.64 18.66 2.30
N ASP A 197 -17.14 17.44 2.49
CA ASP A 197 -17.42 16.53 3.61
C ASP A 197 -18.92 16.25 3.82
N THR A 198 -19.65 15.99 2.73
CA THR A 198 -21.08 15.70 2.74
C THR A 198 -21.47 14.57 3.71
N PHE A 199 -20.57 13.62 3.94
CA PHE A 199 -20.81 12.46 4.79
C PHE A 199 -20.09 12.52 6.17
N GLY A 200 -19.44 13.62 6.52
CA GLY A 200 -18.72 13.78 7.77
C GLY A 200 -17.47 12.86 7.88
N LEU A 201 -16.90 12.46 6.76
CA LEU A 201 -15.76 11.52 6.71
C LEU A 201 -14.44 12.19 7.10
N LEU A 202 -14.31 13.51 6.95
CA LEU A 202 -13.12 14.26 7.35
C LEU A 202 -12.99 14.31 8.87
N ALA A 203 -14.09 14.48 9.58
CA ALA A 203 -14.09 14.45 11.04
C ALA A 203 -13.67 13.08 11.59
N THR A 204 -14.13 11.98 10.92
CA THR A 204 -13.68 10.63 11.27
C THR A 204 -12.25 10.38 10.85
N ARG A 205 -11.75 11.01 9.78
CA ARG A 205 -10.35 10.96 9.36
C ARG A 205 -9.43 11.62 10.37
N GLU A 206 -9.78 12.78 10.88
CA GLU A 206 -9.01 13.44 11.96
C GLU A 206 -8.98 12.56 13.21
N ALA A 207 -10.11 12.02 13.65
CA ALA A 207 -10.17 11.09 14.77
C ALA A 207 -9.40 9.80 14.51
N ALA A 208 -9.45 9.27 13.28
CA ALA A 208 -8.70 8.08 12.87
C ALA A 208 -7.20 8.37 12.65
N ALA A 209 -6.82 9.57 12.21
CA ALA A 209 -5.43 10.00 12.10
C ALA A 209 -4.72 9.96 13.45
N TYR A 210 -5.44 10.32 14.52
CA TYR A 210 -4.91 10.20 15.89
C TYR A 210 -4.88 8.77 16.43
N THR A 211 -5.54 7.81 15.77
CA THR A 211 -5.64 6.43 16.27
C THR A 211 -5.03 5.39 15.35
N PHE A 212 -5.15 5.52 14.01
CA PHE A 212 -4.76 4.46 13.07
C PHE A 212 -4.13 4.93 11.75
N ILE A 213 -4.31 6.18 11.35
CA ILE A 213 -3.87 6.72 10.07
C ILE A 213 -3.21 8.05 10.37
N GLY A 214 -1.94 7.97 10.76
CA GLY A 214 -1.09 9.16 10.89
C GLY A 214 -0.75 9.73 9.52
#